data_0a19910df7d336e0a2b65840a4ed914c
#
_entry.id   0a19910df7d336e0a2b65840a4ed914c
#
_cell.length_a   1.000
_cell.length_b   1.000
_cell.length_c   1.000
_cell.angle_alpha   90.00
_cell.angle_beta   90.00
_cell.angle_gamma   90.00
#
_symmetry.space_group_name_H-M   'P 1'
#
loop_
_entity.id
_entity.type
_entity.pdbx_description
1 polymer ?
#
loop_
_entity_poly.entity_id
_entity_poly.type
_entity_poly.pdbx_seq_one_letter_code
_entity_poly.pdbx_strand_id
1 'polypeptide(L)'
;MVTEAPDPGVVGHPGPTSVALPASIREAIVSHARAEEPNEACGVIVGDRSAGAGGRALRFEPARNEAASRFLYRLDARDLLRLTLQTDDRDEVFWAIVHSHTHTAAIPSPTDIRQANYPEALYMLVSLAESEADEHGRSRIQGWRIRDGRTFEVAVLDGE
;
A
#
# COMPACT_ATOMS: atom_id res chain seq x y z
N MET A 1 26.95 24.77 -27.27
CA MET A 1 26.50 23.67 -26.40
C MET A 1 25.00 23.56 -26.57
N VAL A 2 24.56 22.50 -27.22
CA VAL A 2 23.12 22.18 -27.25
C VAL A 2 22.87 21.38 -26.00
N THR A 3 22.18 21.96 -25.03
CA THR A 3 21.61 21.21 -23.91
C THR A 3 20.44 20.42 -24.50
N GLU A 4 20.67 19.16 -24.74
CA GLU A 4 19.65 18.20 -25.08
C GLU A 4 18.60 18.21 -23.96
N ALA A 5 17.39 18.61 -24.27
CA ALA A 5 16.29 18.53 -23.33
C ALA A 5 16.11 17.04 -22.98
N PRO A 6 15.90 16.68 -21.71
CA PRO A 6 15.69 15.29 -21.34
C PRO A 6 14.51 14.74 -22.12
N ASP A 7 14.69 13.55 -22.69
CA ASP A 7 13.65 12.80 -23.40
C ASP A 7 12.40 12.71 -22.52
N PRO A 8 11.25 13.23 -22.96
CA PRO A 8 10.01 13.15 -22.19
C PRO A 8 9.49 11.71 -21.99
N GLY A 9 10.16 10.71 -22.57
CA GLY A 9 9.83 9.29 -22.38
C GLY A 9 10.55 8.63 -21.19
N VAL A 10 11.55 9.26 -20.60
CA VAL A 10 12.23 8.76 -19.40
C VAL A 10 11.77 9.57 -18.19
N VAL A 11 10.53 9.40 -17.80
CA VAL A 11 10.13 9.81 -16.47
C VAL A 11 10.79 8.81 -15.52
N GLY A 12 11.93 9.19 -14.95
CA GLY A 12 12.61 8.39 -13.95
C GLY A 12 11.61 7.98 -12.85
N HIS A 13 11.62 6.72 -12.47
CA HIS A 13 10.79 6.18 -11.42
C HIS A 13 10.97 7.04 -10.14
N PRO A 14 9.99 7.81 -9.69
CA PRO A 14 10.15 8.59 -8.47
C PRO A 14 10.02 7.67 -7.27
N GLY A 15 11.11 7.06 -6.84
CA GLY A 15 11.14 6.31 -5.60
C GLY A 15 11.62 4.86 -5.74
N PRO A 16 11.54 4.05 -4.67
CA PRO A 16 12.08 2.70 -4.65
C PRO A 16 11.32 1.77 -5.59
N THR A 17 12.02 0.81 -6.18
CA THR A 17 11.46 -0.29 -6.97
C THR A 17 11.20 -1.53 -6.12
N SER A 18 11.71 -1.55 -4.90
CA SER A 18 11.47 -2.60 -3.92
C SER A 18 11.52 -2.04 -2.51
N VAL A 19 10.81 -2.69 -1.60
CA VAL A 19 10.81 -2.38 -0.17
C VAL A 19 10.84 -3.68 0.63
N ALA A 20 11.38 -3.62 1.85
CA ALA A 20 11.36 -4.74 2.78
C ALA A 20 10.12 -4.63 3.69
N LEU A 21 9.44 -5.75 3.88
CA LEU A 21 8.28 -5.84 4.77
C LEU A 21 8.57 -6.90 5.85
N PRO A 22 8.65 -6.48 7.13
CA PRO A 22 8.83 -7.43 8.23
C PRO A 22 7.72 -8.49 8.27
N ALA A 23 8.09 -9.71 8.63
CA ALA A 23 7.15 -10.83 8.71
C ALA A 23 5.96 -10.55 9.62
N SER A 24 6.18 -9.89 10.75
CA SER A 24 5.12 -9.53 11.69
C SER A 24 4.07 -8.59 11.08
N ILE A 25 4.51 -7.66 10.26
CA ILE A 25 3.61 -6.73 9.54
C ILE A 25 2.85 -7.49 8.46
N ARG A 26 3.53 -8.34 7.67
CA ARG A 26 2.89 -9.19 6.67
C ARG A 26 1.78 -10.04 7.29
N GLU A 27 2.08 -10.72 8.39
CA GLU A 27 1.11 -11.56 9.11
C GLU A 27 -0.09 -10.77 9.62
N ALA A 28 0.14 -9.58 10.17
CA ALA A 28 -0.92 -8.71 10.64
C ALA A 28 -1.85 -8.26 9.50
N ILE A 29 -1.29 -7.92 8.34
CA ILE A 29 -2.05 -7.54 7.16
C ILE A 29 -2.91 -8.71 6.67
N VAL A 30 -2.33 -9.89 6.50
CA VAL A 30 -3.05 -11.06 5.99
C VAL A 30 -4.13 -11.49 6.97
N SER A 31 -3.85 -11.49 8.26
CA SER A 31 -4.82 -11.80 9.32
C SER A 31 -6.02 -10.86 9.28
N HIS A 32 -5.77 -9.55 9.16
CA HIS A 32 -6.84 -8.56 9.05
C HIS A 32 -7.64 -8.74 7.76
N ALA A 33 -6.98 -8.97 6.64
CA ALA A 33 -7.65 -9.19 5.35
C ALA A 33 -8.59 -10.40 5.40
N ARG A 34 -8.17 -11.49 6.01
CA ARG A 34 -9.00 -12.69 6.16
C ARG A 34 -10.16 -12.49 7.12
N ALA A 35 -9.95 -11.74 8.20
CA ALA A 35 -11.00 -11.44 9.18
C ALA A 35 -12.14 -10.60 8.60
N GLU A 36 -11.85 -9.76 7.62
CA GLU A 36 -12.82 -8.86 6.98
C GLU A 36 -13.55 -9.51 5.80
N GLU A 37 -13.13 -10.70 5.34
CA GLU A 37 -13.84 -11.37 4.25
C GLU A 37 -15.34 -11.48 4.54
N PRO A 38 -16.23 -11.26 3.57
CA PRO A 38 -16.01 -11.09 2.12
C PRO A 38 -15.72 -9.66 1.68
N ASN A 39 -15.62 -8.72 2.59
CA ASN A 39 -15.35 -7.32 2.28
C ASN A 39 -13.86 -7.08 2.10
N GLU A 40 -13.52 -6.06 1.31
CA GLU A 40 -12.15 -5.57 1.29
C GLU A 40 -11.77 -5.03 2.66
N ALA A 41 -10.59 -5.40 3.13
CA ALA A 41 -9.98 -4.85 4.33
C ALA A 41 -9.11 -3.66 3.97
N CYS A 42 -8.90 -2.75 4.91
CA CYS A 42 -7.98 -1.64 4.73
C CYS A 42 -7.27 -1.27 6.02
N GLY A 43 -6.22 -0.49 5.89
CA GLY A 43 -5.42 0.01 6.99
C GLY A 43 -4.22 0.80 6.50
N VAL A 44 -3.32 1.09 7.41
CA VAL A 44 -2.13 1.90 7.16
C VAL A 44 -0.91 1.19 7.73
N ILE A 45 0.17 1.16 6.96
CA ILE A 45 1.49 0.88 7.52
C ILE A 45 2.11 2.21 7.91
N VAL A 46 2.47 2.33 9.18
CA VAL A 46 3.16 3.50 9.71
C VAL A 46 4.66 3.28 9.56
N GLY A 47 5.37 4.31 9.12
CA GLY A 47 6.82 4.31 8.97
C GLY A 47 7.49 5.46 9.69
N ASP A 48 8.80 5.37 9.86
CA ASP A 48 9.60 6.45 10.45
C ASP A 48 9.80 7.62 9.47
N ARG A 49 9.81 7.33 8.18
CA ARG A 49 9.86 8.28 7.06
C ARG A 49 9.19 7.63 5.87
N SER A 50 8.93 8.41 4.82
CA SER A 50 8.40 7.85 3.58
C SER A 50 9.35 6.80 2.99
N ALA A 51 8.79 5.83 2.28
CA ALA A 51 9.58 4.81 1.60
C ALA A 51 10.56 5.45 0.58
N GLY A 52 10.12 6.52 -0.09
CA GLY A 52 10.96 7.28 -1.02
C GLY A 52 12.15 7.96 -0.36
N ALA A 53 12.07 8.27 0.93
CA ALA A 53 13.16 8.83 1.72
C ALA A 53 13.99 7.76 2.45
N GLY A 54 13.80 6.47 2.12
CA GLY A 54 14.48 5.35 2.76
C GLY A 54 13.89 4.95 4.10
N GLY A 55 12.66 5.36 4.39
CA GLY A 55 11.96 5.02 5.63
C GLY A 55 11.61 3.55 5.75
N ARG A 56 11.47 3.08 6.98
CA ARG A 56 11.15 1.69 7.31
C ARG A 56 9.71 1.57 7.80
N ALA A 57 9.07 0.46 7.44
CA ALA A 57 7.78 0.08 8.00
C ALA A 57 7.96 -0.27 9.48
N LEU A 58 7.16 0.34 10.36
CA LEU A 58 7.22 0.15 11.80
C LEU A 58 6.12 -0.76 12.33
N ARG A 59 4.90 -0.59 11.85
CA ARG A 59 3.73 -1.38 12.28
C ARG A 59 2.58 -1.24 11.29
N PHE A 60 1.65 -2.19 11.34
CA PHE A 60 0.38 -2.12 10.63
C PHE A 60 -0.73 -1.70 11.59
N GLU A 61 -1.50 -0.69 11.19
CA GLU A 61 -2.68 -0.20 11.90
C GLU A 61 -3.91 -0.53 11.06
N PRO A 62 -4.73 -1.48 11.48
CA PRO A 62 -5.97 -1.78 10.79
C PRO A 62 -6.94 -0.61 10.89
N ALA A 63 -7.75 -0.43 9.86
CA ALA A 63 -8.83 0.55 9.84
C ALA A 63 -10.11 -0.12 9.35
N ARG A 64 -11.24 0.53 9.61
CA ARG A 64 -12.54 0.07 9.11
C ARG A 64 -12.68 0.49 7.65
N ASN A 65 -13.24 -0.40 6.85
CA ASN A 65 -13.71 -0.07 5.52
C ASN A 65 -15.10 0.54 5.62
N GLU A 66 -15.18 1.85 5.51
CA GLU A 66 -16.45 2.60 5.60
C GLU A 66 -17.45 2.19 4.53
N ALA A 67 -16.96 1.76 3.35
CA ALA A 67 -17.79 1.29 2.26
C ALA A 67 -18.40 -0.10 2.53
N ALA A 68 -17.81 -0.89 3.43
CA ALA A 68 -18.23 -2.25 3.76
C ALA A 68 -18.51 -3.09 2.49
N SER A 69 -17.62 -3.04 1.52
CA SER A 69 -17.79 -3.61 0.19
C SER A 69 -16.71 -4.64 -0.13
N ARG A 70 -17.09 -5.65 -0.93
CA ARG A 70 -16.14 -6.63 -1.49
C ARG A 70 -15.41 -6.13 -2.72
N PHE A 71 -15.76 -4.94 -3.23
CA PHE A 71 -15.25 -4.41 -4.50
C PHE A 71 -14.53 -3.09 -4.37
N LEU A 72 -14.64 -2.43 -3.21
CA LEU A 72 -13.96 -1.16 -2.97
C LEU A 72 -13.75 -0.94 -1.48
N TYR A 73 -12.80 -0.07 -1.17
CA TYR A 73 -12.55 0.35 0.21
C TYR A 73 -12.58 1.87 0.32
N ARG A 74 -12.89 2.33 1.52
CA ARG A 74 -12.70 3.70 1.95
C ARG A 74 -12.31 3.69 3.43
N LEU A 75 -11.15 4.24 3.75
CA LEU A 75 -10.72 4.35 5.14
C LEU A 75 -11.77 5.13 5.94
N ASP A 76 -12.22 4.55 7.05
CA ASP A 76 -13.13 5.22 7.96
C ASP A 76 -12.55 6.57 8.40
N ALA A 77 -13.36 7.62 8.34
CA ALA A 77 -12.89 8.99 8.60
C ALA A 77 -12.38 9.17 10.04
N ARG A 78 -12.98 8.49 11.01
CA ARG A 78 -12.55 8.55 12.41
C ARG A 78 -11.22 7.85 12.62
N ASP A 79 -11.04 6.68 12.00
CA ASP A 79 -9.79 5.95 12.03
C ASP A 79 -8.69 6.76 11.35
N LEU A 80 -8.99 7.36 10.20
CA LEU A 80 -8.05 8.20 9.48
C LEU A 80 -7.59 9.40 10.32
N LEU A 81 -8.52 10.08 10.98
CA LEU A 81 -8.21 11.19 11.87
C LEU A 81 -7.34 10.74 13.05
N ARG A 82 -7.73 9.66 13.72
CA ARG A 82 -6.97 9.09 14.84
C ARG A 82 -5.54 8.74 14.43
N LEU A 83 -5.37 8.06 13.30
CA LEU A 83 -4.05 7.68 12.80
C LEU A 83 -3.21 8.89 12.37
N THR A 84 -3.82 9.89 11.76
CA THR A 84 -3.15 11.14 11.38
C THR A 84 -2.59 11.85 12.61
N LEU A 85 -3.42 12.03 13.64
CA LEU A 85 -3.00 12.67 14.88
C LEU A 85 -1.90 11.87 15.60
N GLN A 86 -2.02 10.55 15.61
CA GLN A 86 -1.03 9.67 16.24
C GLN A 86 0.32 9.73 15.53
N THR A 87 0.33 9.71 14.21
CA THR A 87 1.58 9.80 13.44
C THR A 87 2.23 11.17 13.57
N ASP A 88 1.43 12.24 13.54
CA ASP A 88 1.95 13.60 13.74
C ASP A 88 2.59 13.76 15.14
N ASP A 89 1.94 13.25 16.16
CA ASP A 89 2.45 13.33 17.55
C ASP A 89 3.76 12.57 17.74
N ARG A 90 4.00 11.52 16.97
CA ARG A 90 5.19 10.66 17.05
C ARG A 90 6.24 10.96 15.99
N ASP A 91 6.06 11.98 15.18
CA ASP A 91 6.91 12.30 14.03
C ASP A 91 7.09 11.08 13.11
N GLU A 92 5.99 10.40 12.86
CA GLU A 92 5.86 9.27 11.96
C GLU A 92 5.03 9.63 10.74
N VAL A 93 4.98 8.77 9.74
CA VAL A 93 4.25 9.01 8.49
C VAL A 93 3.41 7.80 8.10
N PHE A 94 2.43 8.01 7.20
CA PHE A 94 1.80 6.92 6.47
C PHE A 94 2.80 6.42 5.42
N TRP A 95 3.39 5.28 5.70
CA TRP A 95 4.37 4.65 4.82
C TRP A 95 3.67 3.93 3.65
N ALA A 96 2.54 3.30 3.92
CA ALA A 96 1.70 2.67 2.91
C ALA A 96 0.23 2.70 3.32
N ILE A 97 -0.63 2.83 2.31
CA ILE A 97 -2.06 2.55 2.44
C ILE A 97 -2.28 1.11 1.99
N VAL A 98 -2.96 0.32 2.80
CA VAL A 98 -3.15 -1.11 2.58
C VAL A 98 -4.62 -1.40 2.32
N HIS A 99 -4.91 -2.22 1.30
CA HIS A 99 -6.21 -2.84 1.17
C HIS A 99 -6.11 -4.23 0.54
N SER A 100 -7.16 -5.03 0.70
CA SER A 100 -7.22 -6.38 0.16
C SER A 100 -8.13 -6.45 -1.06
N HIS A 101 -7.76 -7.33 -2.00
CA HIS A 101 -8.64 -7.85 -3.03
C HIS A 101 -9.01 -9.28 -2.65
N THR A 102 -10.30 -9.59 -2.55
CA THR A 102 -10.74 -10.90 -2.06
C THR A 102 -10.69 -11.99 -3.13
N HIS A 103 -10.88 -11.63 -4.41
CA HIS A 103 -10.97 -12.58 -5.52
C HIS A 103 -10.13 -12.23 -6.74
N THR A 104 -9.46 -11.08 -6.74
CA THR A 104 -8.68 -10.59 -7.88
C THR A 104 -7.22 -10.44 -7.53
N ALA A 105 -6.39 -10.25 -8.54
CA ALA A 105 -4.95 -10.02 -8.38
C ALA A 105 -4.67 -8.75 -7.56
N ALA A 106 -3.49 -8.67 -6.97
CA ALA A 106 -3.01 -7.52 -6.20
C ALA A 106 -2.58 -6.35 -7.13
N ILE A 107 -3.49 -5.92 -7.99
CA ILE A 107 -3.32 -4.86 -8.98
C ILE A 107 -4.36 -3.78 -8.71
N PRO A 108 -3.98 -2.48 -8.67
CA PRO A 108 -4.95 -1.41 -8.44
C PRO A 108 -6.06 -1.40 -9.48
N SER A 109 -7.31 -1.33 -9.02
CA SER A 109 -8.46 -1.12 -9.89
C SER A 109 -8.51 0.33 -10.39
N PRO A 110 -9.29 0.64 -11.44
CA PRO A 110 -9.50 2.03 -11.85
C PRO A 110 -10.02 2.91 -10.72
N THR A 111 -10.86 2.39 -9.84
CA THR A 111 -11.35 3.09 -8.65
C THR A 111 -10.21 3.35 -7.66
N ASP A 112 -9.37 2.37 -7.40
CA ASP A 112 -8.20 2.52 -6.51
C ASP A 112 -7.29 3.64 -7.01
N ILE A 113 -7.06 3.71 -8.31
CA ILE A 113 -6.21 4.73 -8.93
C ILE A 113 -6.83 6.13 -8.76
N ARG A 114 -8.13 6.26 -9.03
CA ARG A 114 -8.83 7.54 -8.87
C ARG A 114 -8.86 8.03 -7.43
N GLN A 115 -8.90 7.13 -6.46
CA GLN A 115 -8.99 7.45 -5.04
C GLN A 115 -7.64 7.51 -4.33
N ALA A 116 -6.54 7.38 -5.04
CA ALA A 116 -5.20 7.43 -4.48
C ALA A 116 -4.80 8.88 -4.15
N ASN A 117 -5.00 9.28 -2.89
CA ASN A 117 -4.81 10.65 -2.41
C ASN A 117 -3.52 10.87 -1.60
N TYR A 118 -2.68 9.86 -1.47
CA TYR A 118 -1.44 9.91 -0.67
C TYR A 118 -0.23 9.67 -1.57
N PRO A 119 0.23 10.68 -2.35
CA PRO A 119 1.30 10.47 -3.33
C PRO A 119 2.65 10.11 -2.71
N GLU A 120 2.86 10.44 -1.45
CA GLU A 120 4.10 10.10 -0.74
C GLU A 120 4.07 8.71 -0.09
N ALA A 121 2.91 8.09 0.03
CA ALA A 121 2.75 6.75 0.56
C ALA A 121 2.77 5.72 -0.57
N LEU A 122 3.21 4.51 -0.24
CA LEU A 122 2.98 3.35 -1.09
C LEU A 122 1.53 2.90 -0.98
N TYR A 123 1.06 2.19 -1.99
CA TYR A 123 -0.20 1.46 -1.94
C TYR A 123 0.14 -0.03 -1.95
N MET A 124 -0.24 -0.72 -0.89
CA MET A 124 -0.01 -2.16 -0.76
C MET A 124 -1.31 -2.92 -0.88
N LEU A 125 -1.35 -3.82 -1.84
CA LEU A 125 -2.49 -4.68 -2.08
C LEU A 125 -2.15 -6.09 -1.65
N VAL A 126 -3.04 -6.70 -0.88
CA VAL A 126 -2.96 -8.11 -0.54
C VAL A 126 -4.07 -8.85 -1.28
N SER A 127 -3.72 -9.87 -2.06
CA SER A 127 -4.70 -10.72 -2.74
C SER A 127 -4.95 -11.97 -1.92
N LEU A 128 -6.22 -12.25 -1.65
CA LEU A 128 -6.67 -13.48 -1.00
C LEU A 128 -7.05 -14.58 -2.01
N ALA A 129 -6.98 -14.29 -3.31
CA ALA A 129 -7.22 -15.28 -4.36
C ALA A 129 -6.14 -16.36 -4.31
N GLU A 130 -6.54 -17.63 -4.24
CA GLU A 130 -5.59 -18.74 -4.17
C GLU A 130 -4.69 -18.83 -5.41
N SER A 131 -5.23 -18.51 -6.59
CA SER A 131 -4.49 -18.47 -7.85
C SER A 131 -3.38 -17.43 -7.87
N GLU A 132 -3.42 -16.45 -6.96
CA GLU A 132 -2.47 -15.34 -6.88
C GLU A 132 -1.44 -15.54 -5.76
N ALA A 133 -1.44 -16.69 -5.07
CA ALA A 133 -0.46 -16.98 -4.02
C ALA A 133 0.97 -16.80 -4.54
N ASP A 134 1.87 -16.34 -3.66
CA ASP A 134 3.27 -16.17 -4.00
C ASP A 134 4.00 -17.53 -4.13
N GLU A 135 5.28 -17.50 -4.46
CA GLU A 135 6.11 -18.69 -4.65
C GLU A 135 6.21 -19.58 -3.40
N HIS A 136 5.88 -19.04 -2.21
CA HIS A 136 5.86 -19.76 -0.94
C HIS A 136 4.45 -20.19 -0.53
N GLY A 137 3.45 -20.03 -1.39
CA GLY A 137 2.04 -20.36 -1.11
C GLY A 137 1.35 -19.40 -0.18
N ARG A 138 1.93 -18.22 0.07
CA ARG A 138 1.36 -17.17 0.91
C ARG A 138 0.49 -16.23 0.09
N SER A 139 -0.45 -15.54 0.75
CA SER A 139 -1.20 -14.45 0.12
C SER A 139 -0.23 -13.41 -0.45
N ARG A 140 -0.38 -13.10 -1.73
CA ARG A 140 0.50 -12.14 -2.41
C ARG A 140 0.28 -10.73 -1.88
N ILE A 141 1.36 -10.05 -1.55
CA ILE A 141 1.38 -8.63 -1.27
C ILE A 141 2.22 -7.96 -2.33
N GLN A 142 1.63 -6.98 -3.01
CA GLN A 142 2.29 -6.22 -4.06
C GLN A 142 2.24 -4.74 -3.70
N GLY A 143 3.38 -4.07 -3.79
CA GLY A 143 3.46 -2.62 -3.60
C GLY A 143 3.28 -1.87 -4.91
N TRP A 144 2.76 -0.66 -4.80
CA TRP A 144 2.51 0.23 -5.92
C TRP A 144 2.79 1.67 -5.53
N ARG A 145 3.33 2.42 -6.48
CA ARG A 145 3.28 3.87 -6.45
C ARG A 145 2.19 4.33 -7.39
N ILE A 146 1.37 5.25 -6.92
CA ILE A 146 0.26 5.78 -7.72
C ILE A 146 0.38 7.30 -7.74
N ARG A 147 0.67 7.85 -8.90
CA ARG A 147 0.81 9.30 -9.12
C ARG A 147 0.19 9.70 -10.45
N ASP A 148 -0.63 10.73 -10.43
CA ASP A 148 -1.22 11.33 -11.63
C ASP A 148 -1.90 10.28 -12.54
N GLY A 149 -2.60 9.33 -11.91
CA GLY A 149 -3.30 8.26 -12.61
C GLY A 149 -2.39 7.16 -13.16
N ARG A 150 -1.09 7.19 -12.84
CA ARG A 150 -0.11 6.18 -13.27
C ARG A 150 0.28 5.29 -12.11
N THR A 151 0.51 4.02 -12.42
CA THR A 151 0.93 3.01 -11.44
C THR A 151 2.31 2.48 -11.76
N PHE A 152 3.11 2.28 -10.71
CA PHE A 152 4.47 1.73 -10.81
C PHE A 152 4.61 0.63 -9.78
N GLU A 153 5.01 -0.56 -10.20
CA GLU A 153 5.21 -1.70 -9.29
C GLU A 153 6.36 -1.45 -8.32
N VAL A 154 6.14 -1.88 -7.08
CA VAL A 154 7.17 -1.90 -6.05
C VAL A 154 7.20 -3.31 -5.48
N ALA A 155 8.28 -4.04 -5.70
CA ALA A 155 8.42 -5.39 -5.17
C ALA A 155 8.45 -5.35 -3.63
N VAL A 156 7.75 -6.29 -3.02
CA VAL A 156 7.72 -6.43 -1.56
C VAL A 156 8.57 -7.62 -1.19
N LEU A 157 9.72 -7.35 -0.59
CA LEU A 157 10.69 -8.35 -0.18
C LEU A 157 10.48 -8.69 1.29
N ASP A 158 10.87 -9.91 1.68
CA ASP A 158 10.84 -10.30 3.08
C ASP A 158 11.88 -9.46 3.84
N GLY A 159 11.44 -8.83 4.93
CA GLY A 159 12.29 -8.07 5.83
C GLY A 159 12.53 -8.80 7.15
N GLU A 160 13.47 -8.28 7.94
CA GLU A 160 13.73 -8.76 9.29
C GLU A 160 12.75 -8.19 10.32
#